data_949ca28f6e82fad8646179692b3d7f23
#
_entry.id   949ca28f6e82fad8646179692b3d7f23
#
_cell.length_a   1.000
_cell.length_b   1.000
_cell.length_c   1.000
_cell.angle_alpha   90.00
_cell.angle_beta   90.00
_cell.angle_gamma   90.00
#
_symmetry.space_group_name_H-M   'P 1'
#
loop_
_entity.id
_entity.type
_entity.pdbx_description
1 polymer ?
#
loop_
_entity_poly.entity_id
_entity_poly.type
_entity_poly.pdbx_seq_one_letter_code
_entity_poly.pdbx_strand_id
1 'polypeptide(L)'
;MTASLSVYLSKTFTGRAIKAVAQDEAALRLMGANPVRIKQWAFGIATGVSALAGAMVIIVGPVEPALDRLYIGRTFCVVVLAGLGSMTGTLAAGLILGIAESIVLMMFGASWAPAVAFGLLLVVLGIRPQGLFGR
;
A
#
# COMPACT_ATOMS: atom_id res chain seq x y z
N MET A 1 -8.87 3.49 8.70
CA MET A 1 -8.77 4.16 7.40
C MET A 1 -8.76 3.20 6.21
N THR A 2 -7.81 2.28 6.11
CA THR A 2 -7.74 1.30 4.99
C THR A 2 -8.98 0.44 4.85
N ALA A 3 -9.60 0.01 5.96
CA ALA A 3 -10.86 -0.75 5.93
C ALA A 3 -12.03 0.08 5.38
N SER A 4 -12.17 1.34 5.79
CA SER A 4 -13.21 2.24 5.28
C SER A 4 -13.03 2.55 3.79
N LEU A 5 -11.78 2.73 3.35
CA LEU A 5 -11.46 2.94 1.94
C LEU A 5 -11.75 1.67 1.11
N SER A 6 -11.47 0.48 1.64
CA SER A 6 -11.79 -0.79 0.98
C SER A 6 -13.30 -0.95 0.78
N VAL A 7 -14.10 -0.63 1.80
CA VAL A 7 -15.57 -0.66 1.72
C VAL A 7 -16.08 0.39 0.71
N TYR A 8 -15.54 1.59 0.74
CA TYR A 8 -15.88 2.63 -0.22
C TYR A 8 -15.61 2.19 -1.66
N LEU A 9 -14.43 1.66 -1.95
CA LEU A 9 -14.06 1.20 -3.29
C LEU A 9 -14.82 -0.03 -3.76
N SER A 10 -15.34 -0.86 -2.83
CA SER A 10 -16.13 -2.05 -3.20
C SER A 10 -17.61 -1.74 -3.38
N LYS A 11 -18.16 -0.82 -2.62
CA LYS A 11 -19.61 -0.53 -2.60
C LYS A 11 -20.03 0.65 -3.46
N THR A 12 -19.13 1.61 -3.77
CA THR A 12 -19.47 2.81 -4.56
C THR A 12 -19.28 2.58 -6.06
N PHE A 13 -20.12 3.22 -6.88
CA PHE A 13 -19.98 3.21 -8.33
C PHE A 13 -18.61 3.71 -8.79
N THR A 14 -18.15 4.84 -8.20
CA THR A 14 -16.82 5.42 -8.46
C THR A 14 -15.70 4.45 -8.11
N GLY A 15 -15.80 3.73 -7.00
CA GLY A 15 -14.81 2.73 -6.60
C GLY A 15 -14.73 1.54 -7.56
N ARG A 16 -15.87 1.08 -8.05
CA ARG A 16 -15.91 0.03 -9.08
C ARG A 16 -15.35 0.50 -10.41
N ALA A 17 -15.62 1.75 -10.79
CA ALA A 17 -15.05 2.36 -11.98
C ALA A 17 -13.52 2.52 -11.89
N ILE A 18 -12.98 2.88 -10.72
CA ILE A 18 -11.54 2.94 -10.47
C ILE A 18 -10.89 1.56 -10.65
N LYS A 19 -11.51 0.50 -10.11
CA LYS A 19 -11.01 -0.87 -10.30
C LYS A 19 -11.08 -1.32 -11.77
N ALA A 20 -12.14 -0.96 -12.48
CA ALA A 20 -12.32 -1.28 -13.90
C ALA A 20 -11.27 -0.60 -14.78
N VAL A 21 -10.95 0.69 -14.51
CA VAL A 21 -9.87 1.41 -15.24
C VAL A 21 -8.52 0.75 -15.03
N ALA A 22 -8.27 0.21 -13.82
CA ALA A 22 -7.01 -0.47 -13.53
C ALA A 22 -6.88 -1.83 -14.23
N GLN A 23 -7.99 -2.46 -14.59
CA GLN A 23 -8.01 -3.75 -15.29
C GLN A 23 -7.99 -3.58 -16.82
N ASP A 24 -8.87 -2.75 -17.36
CA ASP A 24 -8.95 -2.52 -18.80
C ASP A 24 -9.52 -1.11 -19.11
N GLU A 25 -8.62 -0.23 -19.53
CA GLU A 25 -8.95 1.15 -19.90
C GLU A 25 -9.73 1.21 -21.22
N ALA A 26 -9.45 0.30 -22.16
CA ALA A 26 -10.07 0.27 -23.46
C ALA A 26 -11.55 -0.15 -23.38
N ALA A 27 -11.83 -1.19 -22.61
CA ALA A 27 -13.20 -1.64 -22.34
C ALA A 27 -14.05 -0.54 -21.70
N LEU A 28 -13.47 0.24 -20.80
CA LEU A 28 -14.19 1.33 -20.14
C LEU A 28 -14.52 2.49 -21.07
N ARG A 29 -13.66 2.80 -22.03
CA ARG A 29 -13.93 3.79 -23.10
C ARG A 29 -15.10 3.38 -23.97
N LEU A 30 -15.18 2.10 -24.32
CA LEU A 30 -16.28 1.56 -25.12
C LEU A 30 -17.63 1.66 -24.40
N MET A 31 -17.63 1.65 -23.07
CA MET A 31 -18.83 1.87 -22.25
C MET A 31 -19.20 3.36 -22.09
N GLY A 32 -18.51 4.29 -22.78
CA GLY A 32 -18.80 5.72 -22.73
C GLY A 32 -18.28 6.45 -21.48
N ALA A 33 -17.53 5.78 -20.63
CA ALA A 33 -16.92 6.41 -19.46
C ALA A 33 -15.58 7.07 -19.83
N ASN A 34 -15.30 8.23 -19.22
CA ASN A 34 -14.04 8.93 -19.44
C ASN A 34 -12.98 8.44 -18.43
N PRO A 35 -11.99 7.64 -18.85
CA PRO A 35 -11.00 7.07 -17.95
C PRO A 35 -10.09 8.12 -17.31
N VAL A 36 -9.88 9.26 -17.97
CA VAL A 36 -9.06 10.35 -17.44
C VAL A 36 -9.69 10.93 -16.17
N ARG A 37 -10.99 11.21 -16.19
CA ARG A 37 -11.71 11.70 -14.99
C ARG A 37 -11.67 10.70 -13.84
N ILE A 38 -11.82 9.41 -14.14
CA ILE A 38 -11.78 8.36 -13.13
C ILE A 38 -10.38 8.25 -12.50
N LYS A 39 -9.32 8.33 -13.32
CA LYS A 39 -7.93 8.39 -12.84
C LYS A 39 -7.66 9.61 -11.96
N GLN A 40 -8.19 10.78 -12.32
CA GLN A 40 -8.09 11.99 -11.51
C GLN A 40 -8.73 11.82 -10.13
N TRP A 41 -9.93 11.24 -10.06
CA TRP A 41 -10.59 10.94 -8.79
C TRP A 41 -9.81 9.92 -7.96
N ALA A 42 -9.30 8.86 -8.60
CA ALA A 42 -8.47 7.87 -7.93
C ALA A 42 -7.20 8.49 -7.33
N PHE A 43 -6.53 9.35 -8.10
CA PHE A 43 -5.34 10.06 -7.66
C PHE A 43 -5.65 11.03 -6.50
N GLY A 44 -6.74 11.77 -6.59
CA GLY A 44 -7.18 12.67 -5.51
C GLY A 44 -7.44 11.94 -4.19
N ILE A 45 -8.13 10.79 -4.24
CA ILE A 45 -8.37 9.95 -3.06
C ILE A 45 -7.05 9.40 -2.51
N ALA A 46 -6.17 8.90 -3.37
CA ALA A 46 -4.87 8.36 -2.96
C ALA A 46 -4.01 9.43 -2.28
N THR A 47 -3.95 10.64 -2.85
CA THR A 47 -3.22 11.77 -2.26
C THR A 47 -3.79 12.18 -0.91
N GLY A 48 -5.13 12.23 -0.78
CA GLY A 48 -5.79 12.52 0.50
C GLY A 48 -5.45 11.49 1.59
N VAL A 49 -5.46 10.21 1.26
CA VAL A 49 -5.09 9.15 2.20
C VAL A 49 -3.61 9.22 2.58
N SER A 50 -2.73 9.51 1.60
CA SER A 50 -1.31 9.70 1.86
C SER A 50 -1.03 10.89 2.76
N ALA A 51 -1.74 12.01 2.57
CA ALA A 51 -1.62 13.19 3.43
C ALA A 51 -2.02 12.88 4.88
N LEU A 52 -3.10 12.12 5.08
CA LEU A 52 -3.53 11.68 6.40
C LEU A 52 -2.52 10.72 7.05
N ALA A 53 -1.95 9.80 6.26
CA ALA A 53 -0.89 8.91 6.75
C ALA A 53 0.36 9.70 7.16
N GLY A 54 0.77 10.70 6.36
CA GLY A 54 1.87 11.58 6.69
C GLY A 54 1.63 12.39 7.97
N ALA A 55 0.41 12.91 8.17
CA ALA A 55 0.04 13.60 9.40
C ALA A 55 0.14 12.69 10.64
N MET A 56 -0.23 11.41 10.52
CA MET A 56 -0.08 10.44 11.60
C MET A 56 1.39 10.15 11.93
N VAL A 57 2.27 10.13 10.93
CA VAL A 57 3.71 9.93 11.14
C VAL A 57 4.32 11.07 11.96
N ILE A 58 3.89 12.31 11.70
CA ILE A 58 4.35 13.50 12.47
C ILE A 58 3.95 13.41 13.94
N ILE A 59 2.80 12.83 14.26
CA ILE A 59 2.34 12.64 15.64
C ILE A 59 3.21 11.61 16.38
N VAL A 60 3.72 10.60 15.67
CA VAL A 60 4.51 9.51 16.27
C VAL A 60 5.94 9.94 16.56
N GLY A 61 6.52 10.86 15.78
CA GLY A 61 7.89 11.28 15.99
C GLY A 61 8.31 12.48 15.13
N PRO A 62 9.49 13.04 15.43
CA PRO A 62 10.04 14.15 14.66
C PRO A 62 10.31 13.76 13.23
N VAL A 63 9.99 14.66 12.32
CA VAL A 63 10.26 14.45 10.88
C VAL A 63 11.68 14.92 10.58
N GLU A 64 12.55 13.98 10.28
CA GLU A 64 13.90 14.24 9.81
C GLU A 64 14.01 13.99 8.30
N PRO A 65 14.77 14.79 7.55
CA PRO A 65 14.94 14.58 6.09
C PRO A 65 15.50 13.20 5.72
N ALA A 66 16.23 12.56 6.64
CA ALA A 66 16.79 11.22 6.43
C ALA A 66 15.76 10.09 6.50
N LEU A 67 14.58 10.32 7.10
CA LEU A 67 13.51 9.33 7.25
C LEU A 67 12.92 8.92 5.90
N ASP A 68 12.98 9.80 4.90
CA ASP A 68 12.41 9.57 3.57
C ASP A 68 12.92 8.25 2.97
N ARG A 69 14.22 8.00 3.01
CA ARG A 69 14.84 6.77 2.48
C ARG A 69 14.34 5.51 3.18
N LEU A 70 14.12 5.56 4.48
CA LEU A 70 13.63 4.42 5.25
C LEU A 70 12.16 4.11 4.94
N TYR A 71 11.34 5.15 4.82
CA TYR A 71 9.92 4.99 4.51
C TYR A 71 9.66 4.53 3.09
N ILE A 72 10.44 4.98 2.11
CA ILE A 72 10.35 4.50 0.71
C ILE A 72 10.57 2.99 0.66
N GLY A 73 11.64 2.49 1.29
CA GLY A 73 11.93 1.05 1.34
C GLY A 73 10.81 0.25 1.99
N ARG A 74 10.30 0.69 3.15
CA ARG A 74 9.19 0.05 3.86
C ARG A 74 7.90 0.03 3.03
N THR A 75 7.55 1.18 2.44
CA THR A 75 6.35 1.30 1.60
C THR A 75 6.42 0.37 0.39
N PHE A 76 7.59 0.31 -0.25
CA PHE A 76 7.83 -0.60 -1.35
C PHE A 76 7.66 -2.06 -0.93
N CYS A 77 8.25 -2.45 0.21
CA CYS A 77 8.08 -3.79 0.77
C CYS A 77 6.62 -4.13 1.02
N VAL A 78 5.85 -3.24 1.63
CA VAL A 78 4.42 -3.46 1.89
C VAL A 78 3.63 -3.64 0.60
N VAL A 79 3.87 -2.80 -0.42
CA VAL A 79 3.15 -2.88 -1.70
C VAL A 79 3.45 -4.19 -2.44
N VAL A 80 4.72 -4.59 -2.49
CA VAL A 80 5.13 -5.85 -3.14
C VAL A 80 4.62 -7.06 -2.36
N LEU A 81 4.72 -7.02 -1.03
CA LEU A 81 4.24 -8.08 -0.15
C LEU A 81 2.72 -8.29 -0.27
N ALA A 82 1.97 -7.19 -0.39
CA ALA A 82 0.53 -7.22 -0.56
C ALA A 82 0.11 -7.85 -1.90
N GLY A 83 0.93 -7.68 -2.92
CA GLY A 83 0.56 -7.94 -4.31
C GLY A 83 -0.22 -6.78 -4.93
N LEU A 84 0.11 -6.45 -6.17
CA LEU A 84 -0.48 -5.32 -6.89
C LEU A 84 -1.99 -5.50 -7.06
N GLY A 85 -2.76 -4.51 -6.61
CA GLY A 85 -4.22 -4.47 -6.77
C GLY A 85 -5.04 -5.03 -5.59
N SER A 86 -4.42 -5.57 -4.54
CA SER A 86 -5.14 -6.09 -3.37
C SER A 86 -5.10 -5.12 -2.19
N MET A 87 -6.22 -4.44 -1.92
CA MET A 87 -6.34 -3.53 -0.78
C MET A 87 -6.31 -4.22 0.58
N THR A 88 -6.95 -5.38 0.67
CA THR A 88 -6.92 -6.22 1.86
C THR A 88 -5.54 -6.78 2.10
N GLY A 89 -4.82 -7.12 1.01
CA GLY A 89 -3.43 -7.52 1.03
C GLY A 89 -2.50 -6.45 1.60
N THR A 90 -2.70 -5.19 1.23
CA THR A 90 -1.88 -4.07 1.73
C THR A 90 -2.05 -3.89 3.24
N LEU A 91 -3.26 -4.03 3.77
CA LEU A 91 -3.52 -3.95 5.20
C LEU A 91 -2.85 -5.11 5.95
N ALA A 92 -3.01 -6.33 5.45
CA ALA A 92 -2.41 -7.52 6.06
C ALA A 92 -0.87 -7.46 6.00
N ALA A 93 -0.31 -7.07 4.85
CA ALA A 93 1.13 -6.92 4.67
C ALA A 93 1.73 -5.86 5.61
N GLY A 94 1.05 -4.71 5.76
CA GLY A 94 1.46 -3.67 6.71
C GLY A 94 1.46 -4.14 8.16
N LEU A 95 0.44 -4.90 8.57
CA LEU A 95 0.37 -5.49 9.91
C LEU A 95 1.48 -6.53 10.14
N ILE A 96 1.68 -7.44 9.19
CA ILE A 96 2.72 -8.47 9.28
C ILE A 96 4.10 -7.81 9.37
N LEU A 97 4.39 -6.81 8.52
CA LEU A 97 5.65 -6.10 8.55
C LEU A 97 5.83 -5.35 9.86
N GLY A 98 4.82 -4.63 10.34
CA GLY A 98 4.88 -3.88 11.61
C GLY A 98 5.13 -4.79 12.81
N ILE A 99 4.48 -5.95 12.87
CA ILE A 99 4.71 -6.94 13.95
C ILE A 99 6.12 -7.50 13.86
N ALA A 100 6.57 -7.89 12.67
CA ALA A 100 7.92 -8.44 12.46
C ALA A 100 9.00 -7.42 12.84
N GLU A 101 8.87 -6.17 12.42
CA GLU A 101 9.77 -5.09 12.81
C GLU A 101 9.76 -4.88 14.33
N SER A 102 8.60 -4.87 14.98
CA SER A 102 8.50 -4.66 16.43
C SER A 102 9.21 -5.76 17.22
N ILE A 103 9.08 -7.01 16.81
CA ILE A 103 9.77 -8.15 17.45
C ILE A 103 11.29 -7.99 17.32
N VAL A 104 11.77 -7.65 16.13
CA VAL A 104 13.22 -7.53 15.89
C VAL A 104 13.81 -6.30 16.56
N LEU A 105 13.07 -5.20 16.63
CA LEU A 105 13.44 -4.02 17.41
C LEU A 105 13.68 -4.36 18.89
N MET A 106 12.83 -5.22 19.46
CA MET A 106 12.98 -5.67 20.86
C MET A 106 14.19 -6.58 21.07
N MET A 107 14.52 -7.44 20.11
CA MET A 107 15.58 -8.44 20.26
C MET A 107 16.96 -7.96 19.80
N PHE A 108 17.02 -7.21 18.71
CA PHE A 108 18.27 -6.88 18.00
C PHE A 108 18.53 -5.37 17.86
N GLY A 109 17.58 -4.52 18.26
CA GLY A 109 17.70 -3.06 18.18
C GLY A 109 17.31 -2.46 16.83
N ALA A 110 17.28 -1.12 16.79
CA ALA A 110 16.74 -0.33 15.67
C ALA A 110 17.51 -0.48 14.34
N SER A 111 18.80 -0.80 14.41
CA SER A 111 19.65 -0.95 13.21
C SER A 111 19.23 -2.10 12.29
N TRP A 112 18.50 -3.08 12.81
CA TRP A 112 18.07 -4.27 12.09
C TRP A 112 16.70 -4.12 11.41
N ALA A 113 15.96 -3.04 11.70
CA ALA A 113 14.63 -2.83 11.13
C ALA A 113 14.59 -2.84 9.58
N PRO A 114 15.52 -2.19 8.85
CA PRO A 114 15.55 -2.28 7.39
C PRO A 114 15.84 -3.70 6.88
N ALA A 115 16.70 -4.44 7.58
CA ALA A 115 17.05 -5.83 7.20
C ALA A 115 15.84 -6.76 7.30
N VAL A 116 14.95 -6.54 8.26
CA VAL A 116 13.70 -7.31 8.41
C VAL A 116 12.76 -7.07 7.24
N ALA A 117 12.56 -5.80 6.86
CA ALA A 117 11.67 -5.46 5.76
C ALA A 117 12.14 -6.11 4.45
N PHE A 118 13.43 -5.99 4.13
CA PHE A 118 14.00 -6.60 2.93
C PHE A 118 14.09 -8.12 3.02
N GLY A 119 14.42 -8.68 4.17
CA GLY A 119 14.46 -10.12 4.39
C GLY A 119 13.09 -10.76 4.19
N LEU A 120 12.05 -10.17 4.78
CA LEU A 120 10.67 -10.64 4.64
C LEU A 120 10.20 -10.52 3.18
N LEU A 121 10.58 -9.44 2.49
CA LEU A 121 10.30 -9.28 1.07
C LEU A 121 10.96 -10.38 0.23
N LEU A 122 12.23 -10.69 0.46
CA LEU A 122 12.94 -11.73 -0.27
C LEU A 122 12.33 -13.12 -0.03
N VAL A 123 11.97 -13.43 1.21
CA VAL A 123 11.33 -14.71 1.56
C VAL A 123 9.98 -14.84 0.85
N VAL A 124 9.15 -13.78 0.87
CA VAL A 124 7.83 -13.82 0.23
C VAL A 124 7.93 -13.88 -1.29
N LEU A 125 8.83 -13.11 -1.90
CA LEU A 125 9.07 -13.18 -3.34
C LEU A 125 9.64 -14.55 -3.78
N GLY A 126 10.47 -15.18 -2.95
CA GLY A 126 10.99 -16.51 -3.21
C GLY A 126 9.92 -17.61 -3.17
N ILE A 127 8.91 -17.47 -2.30
CA ILE A 127 7.81 -18.43 -2.16
C ILE A 127 6.66 -18.11 -3.11
N ARG A 128 6.31 -16.81 -3.24
CA ARG A 128 5.22 -16.32 -4.09
C ARG A 128 5.61 -15.01 -4.79
N PRO A 129 6.07 -15.07 -6.05
CA PRO A 129 6.50 -13.88 -6.79
C PRO A 129 5.37 -12.88 -7.09
N GLN A 130 4.10 -13.28 -6.90
CA GLN A 130 2.94 -12.43 -7.09
C GLN A 130 2.51 -11.68 -5.81
N GLY A 131 3.24 -11.83 -4.70
CA GLY A 131 2.85 -11.34 -3.38
C GLY A 131 1.89 -12.28 -2.65
N LEU A 132 1.63 -11.98 -1.37
CA LEU A 132 0.79 -12.84 -0.52
C LEU A 132 -0.67 -12.91 -0.98
N PHE A 133 -1.19 -11.84 -1.58
CA PHE A 133 -2.59 -11.68 -2.00
C PHE A 133 -2.73 -11.31 -3.50
N GLY A 134 -1.64 -11.38 -4.29
CA GLY A 134 -1.68 -11.22 -5.73
C GLY A 134 -2.47 -12.36 -6.39
N ARG A 135 -3.31 -12.01 -7.36
CA ARG A 135 -3.99 -12.97 -8.25
C ARG A 135 -3.24 -13.12 -9.54
#